data_bf63ef4a2b1a748cf0a9098fe755a497
#
_entry.id   bf63ef4a2b1a748cf0a9098fe755a497
#
_cell.length_a   1.000
_cell.length_b   1.000
_cell.length_c   1.000
_cell.angle_alpha   90.00
_cell.angle_beta   90.00
_cell.angle_gamma   90.00
#
_symmetry.space_group_name_H-M   'P 1'
#
loop_
_entity.id
_entity.type
_entity.pdbx_description
1 polymer ?
#
loop_
_entity_poly.entity_id
_entity_poly.type
_entity_poly.pdbx_seq_one_letter_code
_entity_poly.pdbx_strand_id
1 'polypeptide(L)'
;MKKQKAIFYILLCWLIFSARAQNPEMGKQKNTDWSETGLSVKQEIQIFKKCYPDVSFELSWDEKVADWKITVGNYNKLQSYYWCDGKYLPYDEIKNKDKYWRVISRYENKVLDPADFTPEMTERIREFSSNRKTGKVSSKFIFCGIYDDLTRLSTEQHIKQIPFLGRTVNAHEYLKTKLARVEKRILAESKKNPEVKKFLDELYSTEAYNWREIRDVKTRSFHSYGIAIDILPKMWGKKIVYWGFEKNNGNKDWMLIPLSKRWMPPKAVVDIFYDEGFIWGGTWAVWDNMHFEYHPELIEASKYKYR
;
A
#
# COMPACT_ATOMS: atom_id res chain seq x y z
N MET A 1 13.81 -23.54 -16.74
CA MET A 1 14.53 -23.22 -15.49
C MET A 1 14.71 -21.73 -15.21
N LYS A 2 15.14 -20.87 -16.16
CA LYS A 2 15.31 -19.40 -15.90
C LYS A 2 13.99 -18.64 -15.65
N LYS A 3 12.88 -19.00 -16.29
CA LYS A 3 11.57 -18.37 -16.10
C LYS A 3 10.96 -18.67 -14.71
N GLN A 4 11.07 -19.90 -14.21
CA GLN A 4 10.59 -20.28 -12.88
C GLN A 4 11.29 -19.52 -11.74
N LYS A 5 12.62 -19.25 -11.88
CA LYS A 5 13.35 -18.50 -10.86
C LYS A 5 12.90 -17.03 -10.77
N ALA A 6 12.59 -16.38 -11.90
CA ALA A 6 12.11 -15.00 -11.89
C ALA A 6 10.73 -14.84 -11.25
N ILE A 7 9.82 -15.79 -11.53
CA ILE A 7 8.46 -15.81 -10.96
C ILE A 7 8.51 -16.04 -9.45
N PHE A 8 9.38 -16.94 -8.99
CA PHE A 8 9.61 -17.19 -7.57
C PHE A 8 10.05 -15.91 -6.83
N TYR A 9 10.89 -15.08 -7.44
CA TYR A 9 11.33 -13.80 -6.87
C TYR A 9 10.20 -12.77 -6.73
N ILE A 10 9.35 -12.63 -7.73
CA ILE A 10 8.28 -11.63 -7.75
C ILE A 10 7.22 -11.90 -6.68
N LEU A 11 6.79 -13.15 -6.55
CA LEU A 11 5.81 -13.52 -5.52
C LEU A 11 6.39 -13.48 -4.11
N LEU A 12 7.67 -13.81 -3.96
CA LEU A 12 8.33 -13.73 -2.67
C LEU A 12 8.32 -12.29 -2.13
N CYS A 13 8.55 -11.28 -2.96
CA CYS A 13 8.51 -9.87 -2.55
C CYS A 13 7.17 -9.46 -1.94
N TRP A 14 6.05 -10.01 -2.40
CA TRP A 14 4.70 -9.64 -1.94
C TRP A 14 4.19 -10.52 -0.78
N LEU A 15 4.54 -11.79 -0.80
CA LEU A 15 4.16 -12.72 0.26
C LEU A 15 4.94 -12.47 1.57
N ILE A 16 6.15 -11.92 1.50
CA ILE A 16 6.99 -11.67 2.67
C ILE A 16 6.50 -10.51 3.52
N PHE A 17 5.76 -9.54 2.94
CA PHE A 17 5.05 -8.56 3.76
C PHE A 17 4.14 -9.21 4.80
N SER A 18 3.88 -10.48 4.66
CA SER A 18 2.85 -11.19 5.38
C SER A 18 3.24 -12.55 5.96
N ALA A 19 4.26 -13.22 5.45
CA ALA A 19 4.45 -14.65 5.70
C ALA A 19 5.56 -14.99 6.69
N ARG A 20 6.17 -14.03 7.35
CA ARG A 20 7.27 -14.29 8.29
C ARG A 20 6.84 -14.57 9.74
N ALA A 21 5.58 -14.84 9.98
CA ALA A 21 5.14 -15.41 11.23
C ALA A 21 5.19 -16.95 11.12
N GLN A 22 6.23 -17.55 11.67
CA GLN A 22 6.38 -18.97 11.95
C GLN A 22 6.86 -19.88 10.80
N ASN A 23 8.16 -20.08 10.69
CA ASN A 23 8.72 -21.42 10.52
C ASN A 23 10.18 -21.45 11.00
N PRO A 24 10.54 -22.12 12.11
CA PRO A 24 11.90 -22.17 12.65
C PRO A 24 12.85 -23.13 11.91
N GLU A 25 12.35 -23.93 10.97
CA GLU A 25 13.15 -24.99 10.35
C GLU A 25 13.18 -24.91 8.82
N MET A 26 13.84 -23.89 8.28
CA MET A 26 14.44 -24.00 6.95
C MET A 26 15.94 -23.78 7.09
N GLY A 27 16.66 -24.90 7.19
CA GLY A 27 18.11 -24.93 7.37
C GLY A 27 18.85 -24.19 6.28
N LYS A 28 19.81 -23.36 6.70
CA LYS A 28 21.01 -22.87 6.01
C LYS A 28 20.88 -22.38 4.57
N GLN A 29 19.77 -21.77 4.16
CA GLN A 29 19.79 -20.78 3.08
C GLN A 29 19.97 -19.40 3.71
N LYS A 30 20.96 -18.62 3.25
CA LYS A 30 21.15 -17.23 3.67
C LYS A 30 19.79 -16.56 3.72
N ASN A 31 19.40 -16.14 4.91
CA ASN A 31 18.12 -15.50 5.22
C ASN A 31 18.06 -14.15 4.51
N THR A 32 17.75 -14.16 3.22
CA THR A 32 17.44 -12.93 2.49
C THR A 32 16.06 -12.51 2.94
N ASP A 33 16.01 -11.64 3.93
CA ASP A 33 14.79 -10.95 4.33
C ASP A 33 14.38 -10.01 3.20
N TRP A 34 13.45 -10.47 2.37
CA TRP A 34 12.96 -9.71 1.23
C TRP A 34 12.15 -8.47 1.64
N SER A 35 11.78 -8.35 2.92
CA SER A 35 11.26 -7.12 3.50
C SER A 35 12.39 -6.09 3.70
N GLU A 36 13.65 -6.55 3.71
CA GLU A 36 14.81 -5.68 3.82
C GLU A 36 15.08 -5.03 2.46
N THR A 37 14.90 -3.74 2.43
CA THR A 37 15.26 -2.92 1.27
C THR A 37 16.77 -2.75 1.15
N GLY A 38 17.53 -3.11 2.18
CA GLY A 38 18.95 -2.79 2.31
C GLY A 38 19.21 -1.29 2.43
N LEU A 39 18.17 -0.47 2.59
CA LEU A 39 18.30 0.96 2.76
C LEU A 39 18.67 1.28 4.21
N SER A 40 19.63 2.19 4.37
CA SER A 40 19.94 2.78 5.68
C SER A 40 18.87 3.77 6.10
N VAL A 41 18.75 4.06 7.40
CA VAL A 41 17.82 5.07 7.92
C VAL A 41 17.98 6.43 7.22
N LYS A 42 19.24 6.82 6.91
CA LYS A 42 19.51 8.09 6.19
C LYS A 42 18.92 8.09 4.78
N GLN A 43 19.00 6.97 4.05
CA GLN A 43 18.39 6.84 2.72
C GLN A 43 16.88 6.84 2.80
N GLU A 44 16.27 6.13 3.75
CA GLU A 44 14.82 6.13 3.97
C GLU A 44 14.31 7.55 4.29
N ILE A 45 15.01 8.31 5.14
CA ILE A 45 14.64 9.70 5.44
C ILE A 45 14.78 10.62 4.22
N GLN A 46 15.79 10.41 3.36
CA GLN A 46 15.90 11.17 2.10
C GLN A 46 14.72 10.86 1.15
N ILE A 47 14.27 9.61 1.11
CA ILE A 47 13.07 9.23 0.36
C ILE A 47 11.84 9.97 0.89
N PHE A 48 11.61 9.96 2.22
CA PHE A 48 10.50 10.70 2.82
C PHE A 48 10.56 12.20 2.50
N LYS A 49 11.72 12.85 2.68
CA LYS A 49 11.91 14.27 2.35
C LYS A 49 11.58 14.59 0.89
N LYS A 50 11.98 13.71 -0.03
CA LYS A 50 11.68 13.87 -1.45
C LYS A 50 10.19 13.70 -1.76
N CYS A 51 9.55 12.74 -1.12
CA CYS A 51 8.15 12.39 -1.37
C CYS A 51 7.16 13.35 -0.70
N TYR A 52 7.57 13.95 0.42
CA TYR A 52 6.75 14.82 1.26
C TYR A 52 7.47 16.17 1.51
N PRO A 53 7.64 17.01 0.48
CA PRO A 53 8.48 18.21 0.56
C PRO A 53 7.95 19.27 1.55
N ASP A 54 6.65 19.25 1.88
CA ASP A 54 6.01 20.16 2.83
C ASP A 54 6.10 19.67 4.28
N VAL A 55 6.71 18.49 4.52
CA VAL A 55 6.86 17.87 5.84
C VAL A 55 8.32 17.91 6.24
N SER A 56 8.62 18.34 7.47
CA SER A 56 9.98 18.28 7.99
C SER A 56 10.29 16.91 8.59
N PHE A 57 11.50 16.42 8.34
CA PHE A 57 12.03 15.19 8.91
C PHE A 57 13.42 15.46 9.47
N GLU A 58 13.57 15.36 10.79
CA GLU A 58 14.83 15.49 11.48
C GLU A 58 15.29 14.14 12.01
N LEU A 59 16.57 13.82 11.86
CA LEU A 59 17.16 12.57 12.29
C LEU A 59 18.23 12.85 13.37
N SER A 60 18.11 12.21 14.51
CA SER A 60 19.07 12.27 15.61
C SER A 60 19.25 10.88 16.23
N TRP A 61 20.42 10.66 16.85
CA TRP A 61 20.65 9.44 17.64
C TRP A 61 20.19 9.65 19.08
N ASP A 62 19.47 8.69 19.64
CA ASP A 62 19.04 8.70 21.04
C ASP A 62 19.85 7.64 21.82
N GLU A 63 20.78 8.11 22.65
CA GLU A 63 21.66 7.23 23.42
C GLU A 63 20.93 6.36 24.44
N LYS A 64 19.81 6.83 24.99
CA LYS A 64 19.03 6.08 25.99
C LYS A 64 18.28 4.91 25.38
N VAL A 65 17.81 5.10 24.14
CA VAL A 65 17.06 4.07 23.39
C VAL A 65 18.01 3.22 22.55
N ALA A 66 19.21 3.73 22.28
CA ALA A 66 20.20 3.15 21.37
C ALA A 66 19.60 2.93 19.95
N ASP A 67 18.85 3.93 19.45
CA ASP A 67 18.24 3.89 18.13
C ASP A 67 18.13 5.31 17.53
N TRP A 68 17.88 5.37 16.23
CA TRP A 68 17.63 6.62 15.52
C TRP A 68 16.23 7.15 15.84
N LYS A 69 16.18 8.40 16.31
CA LYS A 69 14.97 9.15 16.54
C LYS A 69 14.69 10.03 15.32
N ILE A 70 13.47 9.92 14.79
CA ILE A 70 12.95 10.71 13.68
C ILE A 70 11.87 11.65 14.23
N THR A 71 12.08 12.97 14.09
CA THR A 71 11.05 13.98 14.40
C THR A 71 10.41 14.42 13.10
N VAL A 72 9.10 14.21 13.00
CA VAL A 72 8.27 14.60 11.86
C VAL A 72 7.48 15.83 12.23
N GLY A 73 7.60 16.88 11.44
CA GLY A 73 6.88 18.15 11.64
C GLY A 73 5.96 18.50 10.49
N ASN A 74 4.67 18.59 10.78
CA ASN A 74 3.65 19.06 9.86
C ASN A 74 2.48 19.70 10.63
N TYR A 75 1.70 20.57 9.99
CA TYR A 75 0.52 21.22 10.59
C TYR A 75 0.79 21.87 11.95
N ASN A 76 1.98 22.50 12.14
CA ASN A 76 2.45 23.07 13.39
C ASN A 76 2.54 22.08 14.56
N LYS A 77 2.68 20.79 14.27
CA LYS A 77 2.84 19.71 15.24
C LYS A 77 4.16 18.99 15.00
N LEU A 78 4.78 18.52 16.07
CA LEU A 78 5.97 17.68 16.03
C LEU A 78 5.64 16.33 16.65
N GLN A 79 5.99 15.27 15.96
CA GLN A 79 5.84 13.90 16.45
C GLN A 79 7.17 13.16 16.32
N SER A 80 7.48 12.32 17.29
CA SER A 80 8.75 11.59 17.32
C SER A 80 8.53 10.10 17.24
N TYR A 81 9.35 9.44 16.44
CA TYR A 81 9.36 8.01 16.22
C TYR A 81 10.78 7.48 16.31
N TYR A 82 10.94 6.22 16.63
CA TYR A 82 12.21 5.51 16.58
C TYR A 82 12.26 4.61 15.36
N TRP A 83 13.41 4.53 14.72
CA TRP A 83 13.53 3.81 13.45
C TRP A 83 13.13 2.34 13.57
N CYS A 84 13.58 1.64 14.62
CA CYS A 84 13.22 0.25 14.90
C CYS A 84 13.33 -0.63 13.65
N ASP A 85 14.43 -0.50 12.91
CA ASP A 85 14.64 -1.23 11.67
C ASP A 85 13.54 -0.96 10.62
N GLY A 86 13.28 0.32 10.33
CA GLY A 86 12.32 0.80 9.32
C GLY A 86 10.85 0.71 9.70
N LYS A 87 10.52 0.52 10.99
CA LYS A 87 9.12 0.44 11.46
C LYS A 87 8.58 1.77 11.95
N TYR A 88 9.46 2.72 12.33
CA TYR A 88 9.10 4.08 12.78
C TYR A 88 8.06 4.09 13.91
N LEU A 89 8.43 3.51 15.04
CA LEU A 89 7.52 3.31 16.18
C LEU A 89 7.58 4.48 17.19
N PRO A 90 6.47 4.85 17.83
CA PRO A 90 6.51 5.69 19.01
C PRO A 90 7.22 4.94 20.17
N TYR A 91 7.69 5.69 21.17
CA TYR A 91 8.52 5.15 22.24
C TYR A 91 7.89 3.96 22.98
N ASP A 92 6.61 4.04 23.28
CA ASP A 92 5.84 3.01 23.99
C ASP A 92 5.60 1.74 23.18
N GLU A 93 5.73 1.81 21.84
CA GLU A 93 5.59 0.69 20.92
C GLU A 93 6.90 -0.01 20.57
N ILE A 94 8.06 0.50 20.97
CA ILE A 94 9.38 -0.12 20.68
C ILE A 94 9.46 -1.57 21.16
N LYS A 95 8.91 -1.85 22.37
CA LYS A 95 8.83 -3.21 22.93
C LYS A 95 8.00 -4.17 22.08
N ASN A 96 7.15 -3.66 21.23
CA ASN A 96 6.26 -4.42 20.35
C ASN A 96 6.79 -4.51 18.90
N LYS A 97 8.03 -4.10 18.62
CA LYS A 97 8.59 -3.98 17.26
C LYS A 97 8.38 -5.23 16.38
N ASP A 98 8.35 -6.41 16.98
CA ASP A 98 8.19 -7.68 16.25
C ASP A 98 6.75 -7.92 15.75
N LYS A 99 5.78 -7.11 16.20
CA LYS A 99 4.41 -7.11 15.72
C LYS A 99 4.22 -6.32 14.43
N TYR A 100 5.24 -5.58 13.99
CA TYR A 100 5.14 -4.65 12.86
C TYR A 100 6.04 -5.04 11.70
N TRP A 101 5.56 -4.81 10.48
CA TRP A 101 6.34 -4.78 9.26
C TRP A 101 7.00 -3.41 9.09
N ARG A 102 8.08 -3.35 8.31
CA ARG A 102 8.71 -2.10 7.88
C ARG A 102 7.72 -1.26 7.09
N VAL A 103 7.89 0.08 7.16
CA VAL A 103 7.08 1.03 6.37
C VAL A 103 7.51 0.99 4.92
N ILE A 104 8.82 1.14 4.65
CA ILE A 104 9.35 1.05 3.29
C ILE A 104 9.68 -0.40 2.98
N SER A 105 9.08 -0.90 1.90
CA SER A 105 9.31 -2.24 1.35
C SER A 105 9.42 -2.16 -0.16
N ARG A 106 9.86 -3.25 -0.78
CA ARG A 106 9.87 -3.34 -2.24
C ARG A 106 8.45 -3.29 -2.79
N TYR A 107 8.24 -2.42 -3.75
CA TYR A 107 7.01 -2.37 -4.53
C TYR A 107 7.31 -2.60 -6.00
N GLU A 108 6.58 -3.51 -6.63
CA GLU A 108 6.62 -3.73 -8.07
C GLU A 108 5.24 -3.43 -8.66
N ASN A 109 5.19 -2.52 -9.64
CA ASN A 109 3.94 -2.21 -10.37
C ASN A 109 3.64 -3.31 -11.40
N LYS A 110 3.48 -4.55 -10.91
CA LYS A 110 3.24 -5.74 -11.74
C LYS A 110 2.13 -6.59 -11.14
N VAL A 111 1.13 -6.90 -11.96
CA VAL A 111 0.07 -7.83 -11.59
C VAL A 111 0.61 -9.24 -11.50
N LEU A 112 0.23 -9.96 -10.45
CA LEU A 112 0.56 -11.36 -10.26
C LEU A 112 -0.45 -12.23 -11.04
N ASP A 113 0.05 -13.04 -12.00
CA ASP A 113 -0.81 -13.95 -12.74
C ASP A 113 -0.99 -15.27 -11.96
N PRO A 114 -2.21 -15.65 -11.60
CA PRO A 114 -2.46 -16.93 -10.94
C PRO A 114 -2.00 -18.16 -11.75
N ALA A 115 -1.90 -18.03 -13.07
CA ALA A 115 -1.40 -19.11 -13.91
C ALA A 115 0.09 -19.45 -13.65
N ASP A 116 0.81 -18.51 -13.04
CA ASP A 116 2.21 -18.70 -12.66
C ASP A 116 2.39 -19.22 -11.21
N PHE A 117 1.30 -19.42 -10.45
CA PHE A 117 1.39 -19.80 -9.05
C PHE A 117 1.73 -21.30 -8.89
N THR A 118 2.75 -21.56 -8.06
CA THR A 118 3.02 -22.91 -7.60
C THR A 118 2.06 -23.32 -6.47
N PRO A 119 1.93 -24.61 -6.15
CA PRO A 119 1.17 -25.06 -4.98
C PRO A 119 1.63 -24.40 -3.68
N GLU A 120 2.95 -24.24 -3.49
CA GLU A 120 3.54 -23.60 -2.30
C GLU A 120 3.18 -22.11 -2.22
N MET A 121 3.16 -21.41 -3.36
CA MET A 121 2.72 -20.02 -3.42
C MET A 121 1.25 -19.88 -3.06
N THR A 122 0.42 -20.75 -3.61
CA THR A 122 -1.03 -20.79 -3.32
C THR A 122 -1.28 -21.01 -1.84
N GLU A 123 -0.58 -21.98 -1.23
CA GLU A 123 -0.72 -22.26 0.20
C GLU A 123 -0.30 -21.08 1.07
N ARG A 124 0.82 -20.43 0.76
CA ARG A 124 1.26 -19.21 1.47
C ARG A 124 0.22 -18.07 1.42
N ILE A 125 -0.40 -17.85 0.25
CA ILE A 125 -1.47 -16.86 0.11
C ILE A 125 -2.68 -17.24 0.98
N ARG A 126 -3.04 -18.51 1.01
CA ARG A 126 -4.12 -19.05 1.84
C ARG A 126 -3.84 -18.86 3.33
N GLU A 127 -2.66 -19.29 3.80
CA GLU A 127 -2.21 -19.10 5.18
C GLU A 127 -2.21 -17.63 5.58
N PHE A 128 -1.60 -16.75 4.74
CA PHE A 128 -1.61 -15.32 4.97
C PHE A 128 -3.03 -14.76 5.13
N SER A 129 -3.93 -15.09 4.21
CA SER A 129 -5.31 -14.60 4.26
C SER A 129 -6.08 -15.12 5.47
N SER A 130 -5.67 -16.27 6.04
CA SER A 130 -6.28 -16.87 7.23
C SER A 130 -5.72 -16.27 8.53
N ASN A 131 -4.44 -15.90 8.54
CA ASN A 131 -3.71 -15.43 9.72
C ASN A 131 -3.67 -13.89 9.85
N ARG A 132 -4.43 -13.15 9.06
CA ARG A 132 -4.42 -11.67 9.05
C ARG A 132 -4.73 -11.05 10.42
N LYS A 133 -5.52 -11.70 11.26
CA LYS A 133 -5.90 -11.19 12.60
C LYS A 133 -4.78 -11.32 13.64
N THR A 134 -3.88 -12.28 13.46
CA THR A 134 -2.86 -12.67 14.45
C THR A 134 -1.44 -12.41 13.99
N GLY A 135 -1.23 -12.19 12.69
CA GLY A 135 0.06 -11.92 12.10
C GLY A 135 0.56 -10.50 12.35
N LYS A 136 1.75 -10.20 11.83
CA LYS A 136 2.31 -8.85 11.84
C LYS A 136 1.42 -7.91 11.02
N VAL A 137 1.40 -6.65 11.44
CA VAL A 137 0.67 -5.57 10.76
C VAL A 137 1.64 -4.54 10.18
N SER A 138 1.23 -3.81 9.15
CA SER A 138 2.00 -2.69 8.63
C SER A 138 2.11 -1.59 9.68
N SER A 139 3.34 -1.13 9.96
CA SER A 139 3.52 0.07 10.76
C SER A 139 2.99 1.27 10.00
N LYS A 140 2.18 2.08 10.68
CA LYS A 140 1.55 3.29 10.09
C LYS A 140 1.82 4.55 10.91
N PHE A 141 2.61 4.45 11.98
CA PHE A 141 2.79 5.55 12.93
C PHE A 141 3.39 6.80 12.29
N ILE A 142 4.40 6.67 11.43
CA ILE A 142 5.03 7.82 10.78
C ILE A 142 4.03 8.63 9.93
N PHE A 143 3.02 7.96 9.36
CA PHE A 143 1.98 8.63 8.59
C PHE A 143 1.09 9.52 9.47
N CYS A 144 0.99 9.23 10.78
CA CYS A 144 0.31 10.13 11.71
C CYS A 144 1.00 11.49 11.79
N GLY A 145 2.33 11.51 11.74
CA GLY A 145 3.10 12.76 11.66
C GLY A 145 2.98 13.47 10.32
N ILE A 146 2.85 12.70 9.22
CA ILE A 146 2.73 13.25 7.87
C ILE A 146 1.33 13.83 7.62
N TYR A 147 0.26 13.17 8.08
CA TYR A 147 -1.13 13.50 7.73
C TYR A 147 -1.97 14.02 8.90
N ASP A 148 -1.36 14.21 10.10
CA ASP A 148 -2.06 14.63 11.33
C ASP A 148 -3.27 13.75 11.66
N ASP A 149 -3.11 12.43 11.60
CA ASP A 149 -4.20 11.48 11.72
C ASP A 149 -4.22 10.68 13.04
N LEU A 150 -3.67 11.22 14.11
CA LEU A 150 -3.68 10.57 15.42
C LEU A 150 -5.09 10.25 15.93
N THR A 151 -6.03 11.13 15.65
CA THR A 151 -7.42 11.00 16.05
C THR A 151 -8.34 11.22 14.86
N ARG A 152 -9.58 10.72 14.96
CA ARG A 152 -10.61 11.02 13.97
C ARG A 152 -10.82 12.52 13.79
N LEU A 153 -10.86 13.26 14.90
CA LEU A 153 -11.09 14.71 14.88
C LEU A 153 -9.95 15.44 14.15
N SER A 154 -8.67 15.09 14.42
CA SER A 154 -7.55 15.71 13.72
C SER A 154 -7.58 15.40 12.23
N THR A 155 -7.82 14.14 11.86
CA THR A 155 -7.93 13.74 10.46
C THR A 155 -9.03 14.49 9.72
N GLU A 156 -10.24 14.57 10.30
CA GLU A 156 -11.40 15.19 9.64
C GLU A 156 -11.22 16.71 9.40
N GLN A 157 -10.33 17.39 10.12
CA GLN A 157 -9.95 18.77 9.82
C GLN A 157 -9.27 18.91 8.44
N HIS A 158 -8.58 17.87 7.98
CA HIS A 158 -7.85 17.83 6.72
C HIS A 158 -8.61 17.14 5.59
N ILE A 159 -9.78 16.55 5.86
CA ILE A 159 -10.63 15.95 4.82
C ILE A 159 -11.39 17.07 4.09
N LYS A 160 -11.25 17.09 2.78
CA LYS A 160 -11.90 18.06 1.90
C LYS A 160 -12.67 17.35 0.79
N GLN A 161 -13.70 18.02 0.32
CA GLN A 161 -14.41 17.64 -0.89
C GLN A 161 -13.56 18.03 -2.11
N ILE A 162 -13.09 17.04 -2.84
CA ILE A 162 -12.22 17.22 -4.01
C ILE A 162 -12.96 16.73 -5.25
N PRO A 163 -13.13 17.57 -6.29
CA PRO A 163 -13.62 17.10 -7.59
C PRO A 163 -12.66 16.05 -8.17
N PHE A 164 -13.21 14.94 -8.65
CA PHE A 164 -12.41 13.86 -9.24
C PHE A 164 -13.25 13.00 -10.20
N LEU A 165 -12.85 12.93 -11.48
CA LEU A 165 -13.50 12.16 -12.56
C LEU A 165 -15.01 12.41 -12.65
N GLY A 166 -15.41 13.68 -12.62
CA GLY A 166 -16.81 14.11 -12.71
C GLY A 166 -17.64 13.83 -11.45
N ARG A 167 -17.00 13.53 -10.32
CA ARG A 167 -17.60 13.28 -9.01
C ARG A 167 -16.92 14.12 -7.93
N THR A 168 -17.42 14.01 -6.71
CA THR A 168 -16.76 14.57 -5.52
C THR A 168 -16.31 13.44 -4.62
N VAL A 169 -15.04 13.48 -4.21
CA VAL A 169 -14.46 12.52 -3.26
C VAL A 169 -14.04 13.25 -1.99
N ASN A 170 -14.38 12.69 -0.83
CA ASN A 170 -13.85 13.16 0.44
C ASN A 170 -12.46 12.56 0.65
N ALA A 171 -11.41 13.36 0.55
CA ALA A 171 -10.04 12.89 0.68
C ALA A 171 -9.19 13.90 1.48
N HIS A 172 -8.04 13.45 1.95
CA HIS A 172 -7.10 14.33 2.62
C HIS A 172 -6.65 15.46 1.67
N GLU A 173 -6.62 16.69 2.16
CA GLU A 173 -6.28 17.88 1.35
C GLU A 173 -4.92 17.78 0.65
N TYR A 174 -4.00 17.01 1.23
CA TYR A 174 -2.69 16.71 0.62
C TYR A 174 -2.82 16.06 -0.77
N LEU A 175 -3.91 15.35 -1.04
CA LEU A 175 -4.15 14.71 -2.33
C LEU A 175 -4.76 15.62 -3.40
N LYS A 176 -5.20 16.83 -3.05
CA LYS A 176 -5.95 17.71 -3.96
C LYS A 176 -5.22 17.93 -5.30
N THR A 177 -3.96 18.31 -5.24
CA THR A 177 -3.16 18.57 -6.46
C THR A 177 -2.79 17.28 -7.19
N LYS A 178 -2.59 16.16 -6.46
CA LYS A 178 -2.27 14.85 -7.03
C LYS A 178 -3.46 14.32 -7.84
N LEU A 179 -4.65 14.34 -7.25
CA LEU A 179 -5.88 13.89 -7.90
C LEU A 179 -6.23 14.76 -9.13
N ALA A 180 -6.04 16.07 -9.04
CA ALA A 180 -6.24 16.95 -10.18
C ALA A 180 -5.31 16.61 -11.36
N ARG A 181 -4.05 16.21 -11.09
CA ARG A 181 -3.11 15.75 -12.13
C ARG A 181 -3.53 14.40 -12.71
N VAL A 182 -3.91 13.44 -11.85
CA VAL A 182 -4.45 12.13 -12.28
C VAL A 182 -5.65 12.34 -13.20
N GLU A 183 -6.65 13.12 -12.77
CA GLU A 183 -7.85 13.41 -13.56
C GLU A 183 -7.50 14.02 -14.91
N LYS A 184 -6.69 15.09 -14.92
CA LYS A 184 -6.26 15.76 -16.17
C LYS A 184 -5.64 14.77 -17.15
N ARG A 185 -4.77 13.87 -16.68
CA ARG A 185 -4.09 12.88 -17.51
C ARG A 185 -5.04 11.79 -18.01
N ILE A 186 -5.95 11.28 -17.16
CA ILE A 186 -6.95 10.29 -17.55
C ILE A 186 -7.89 10.87 -18.61
N LEU A 187 -8.38 12.11 -18.42
CA LEU A 187 -9.24 12.79 -19.40
C LEU A 187 -8.52 13.06 -20.73
N ALA A 188 -7.23 13.36 -20.69
CA ALA A 188 -6.43 13.51 -21.91
C ALA A 188 -6.24 12.15 -22.63
N GLU A 189 -5.95 11.09 -21.87
CA GLU A 189 -5.76 9.74 -22.39
C GLU A 189 -7.05 9.18 -23.01
N SER A 190 -8.21 9.45 -22.40
CA SER A 190 -9.51 8.97 -22.90
C SER A 190 -9.87 9.46 -24.31
N LYS A 191 -9.26 10.58 -24.76
CA LYS A 191 -9.50 11.12 -26.12
C LYS A 191 -8.88 10.26 -27.22
N LYS A 192 -7.86 9.46 -26.90
CA LYS A 192 -7.10 8.66 -27.85
C LYS A 192 -7.09 7.15 -27.52
N ASN A 193 -7.52 6.78 -26.31
CA ASN A 193 -7.55 5.40 -25.83
C ASN A 193 -8.99 4.96 -25.55
N PRO A 194 -9.59 4.11 -26.40
CA PRO A 194 -10.98 3.64 -26.23
C PRO A 194 -11.22 2.88 -24.92
N GLU A 195 -10.22 2.16 -24.38
CA GLU A 195 -10.36 1.45 -23.12
C GLU A 195 -10.50 2.42 -21.94
N VAL A 196 -9.71 3.51 -21.95
CA VAL A 196 -9.80 4.57 -20.93
C VAL A 196 -11.11 5.34 -21.06
N LYS A 197 -11.58 5.58 -22.29
CA LYS A 197 -12.89 6.18 -22.50
C LYS A 197 -14.00 5.29 -21.93
N LYS A 198 -14.00 4.00 -22.27
CA LYS A 198 -14.95 3.02 -21.75
C LYS A 198 -14.92 2.94 -20.22
N PHE A 199 -13.72 2.95 -19.63
CA PHE A 199 -13.54 2.98 -18.17
C PHE A 199 -14.26 4.18 -17.54
N LEU A 200 -14.13 5.39 -18.11
CA LEU A 200 -14.82 6.59 -17.63
C LEU A 200 -16.36 6.48 -17.81
N ASP A 201 -16.81 5.99 -18.95
CA ASP A 201 -18.24 5.80 -19.25
C ASP A 201 -18.88 4.76 -18.29
N GLU A 202 -18.11 3.77 -17.85
CA GLU A 202 -18.53 2.72 -16.89
C GLU A 202 -18.28 3.08 -15.43
N LEU A 203 -17.71 4.22 -15.11
CA LEU A 203 -17.44 4.63 -13.75
C LEU A 203 -18.75 4.82 -12.96
N TYR A 204 -18.84 4.17 -11.79
CA TYR A 204 -19.98 4.29 -10.87
C TYR A 204 -19.70 5.25 -9.72
N SER A 205 -18.67 4.99 -8.92
CA SER A 205 -18.30 5.84 -7.79
C SER A 205 -16.77 5.92 -7.60
N THR A 206 -16.39 6.97 -6.89
CA THR A 206 -15.03 7.15 -6.32
C THR A 206 -15.19 7.45 -4.84
N GLU A 207 -14.56 6.66 -3.99
CA GLU A 207 -14.69 6.76 -2.54
C GLU A 207 -13.32 6.80 -1.89
N ALA A 208 -13.06 7.71 -0.93
CA ALA A 208 -11.77 7.80 -0.27
C ALA A 208 -11.89 7.72 1.25
N TYR A 209 -12.22 8.83 1.92
CA TYR A 209 -12.22 8.86 3.37
C TYR A 209 -13.33 8.00 3.97
N ASN A 210 -12.93 7.08 4.85
CA ASN A 210 -13.82 6.29 5.67
C ASN A 210 -13.07 5.88 6.95
N TRP A 211 -13.46 6.45 8.08
CA TRP A 211 -12.86 6.14 9.38
C TRP A 211 -13.23 4.73 9.83
N ARG A 212 -12.35 3.77 9.58
CA ARG A 212 -12.57 2.35 9.91
C ARG A 212 -11.27 1.59 10.11
N GLU A 213 -11.34 0.53 10.88
CA GLU A 213 -10.31 -0.52 10.87
C GLU A 213 -10.50 -1.46 9.68
N ILE A 214 -9.40 -2.09 9.28
CA ILE A 214 -9.47 -3.18 8.30
C ILE A 214 -10.13 -4.38 8.99
N ARG A 215 -11.19 -4.92 8.40
CA ARG A 215 -12.04 -5.95 8.99
C ARG A 215 -11.26 -7.14 9.57
N ASP A 216 -10.21 -7.58 8.88
CA ASP A 216 -9.45 -8.78 9.20
C ASP A 216 -8.06 -8.48 9.80
N VAL A 217 -7.78 -7.21 10.12
CA VAL A 217 -6.49 -6.77 10.67
C VAL A 217 -6.77 -5.69 11.71
N LYS A 218 -6.21 -5.81 12.92
CA LYS A 218 -6.39 -4.83 14.00
C LYS A 218 -5.58 -3.54 13.73
N THR A 219 -5.81 -2.91 12.60
CA THR A 219 -5.17 -1.64 12.22
C THR A 219 -6.10 -0.82 11.34
N ARG A 220 -5.98 0.49 11.39
CA ARG A 220 -6.79 1.38 10.56
C ARG A 220 -6.46 1.19 9.08
N SER A 221 -7.47 1.30 8.23
CA SER A 221 -7.32 1.38 6.79
C SER A 221 -6.69 2.71 6.37
N PHE A 222 -5.98 2.78 5.26
CA PHE A 222 -5.52 4.06 4.68
C PHE A 222 -6.69 4.94 4.19
N HIS A 223 -7.88 4.39 4.03
CA HIS A 223 -9.10 5.20 3.92
C HIS A 223 -9.33 6.08 5.15
N SER A 224 -8.96 5.62 6.36
CA SER A 224 -9.08 6.44 7.57
C SER A 224 -8.13 7.64 7.60
N TYR A 225 -7.08 7.62 6.78
CA TYR A 225 -6.15 8.73 6.55
C TYR A 225 -6.63 9.65 5.41
N GLY A 226 -7.64 9.22 4.66
CA GLY A 226 -8.09 9.91 3.45
C GLY A 226 -7.11 9.86 2.29
N ILE A 227 -6.16 8.91 2.29
CA ILE A 227 -5.13 8.75 1.25
C ILE A 227 -5.29 7.50 0.39
N ALA A 228 -6.33 6.71 0.64
CA ALA A 228 -6.74 5.62 -0.24
C ALA A 228 -8.01 5.99 -1.01
N ILE A 229 -8.13 5.47 -2.23
CA ILE A 229 -9.27 5.73 -3.12
C ILE A 229 -9.72 4.42 -3.75
N ASP A 230 -11.01 4.12 -3.60
CA ASP A 230 -11.67 3.05 -4.32
C ASP A 230 -12.38 3.62 -5.56
N ILE A 231 -12.13 3.00 -6.71
CA ILE A 231 -12.77 3.32 -7.98
C ILE A 231 -13.64 2.15 -8.39
N LEU A 232 -14.95 2.36 -8.40
CA LEU A 232 -15.93 1.31 -8.64
C LEU A 232 -16.58 1.46 -10.02
N PRO A 233 -16.64 0.38 -10.81
CA PRO A 233 -17.37 0.37 -12.07
C PRO A 233 -18.89 0.21 -11.84
N LYS A 234 -19.70 0.60 -12.82
CA LYS A 234 -21.12 0.25 -12.85
C LYS A 234 -21.30 -1.26 -12.67
N MET A 235 -22.34 -1.63 -11.93
CA MET A 235 -22.66 -3.02 -11.63
C MET A 235 -21.51 -3.79 -10.93
N TRP A 236 -20.70 -3.11 -10.13
CA TRP A 236 -19.54 -3.71 -9.42
C TRP A 236 -19.93 -4.95 -8.60
N GLY A 237 -21.12 -5.00 -8.02
CA GLY A 237 -21.62 -6.19 -7.28
C GLY A 237 -21.79 -7.45 -8.13
N LYS A 238 -21.72 -7.33 -9.47
CA LYS A 238 -21.72 -8.45 -10.42
C LYS A 238 -20.35 -8.69 -11.07
N LYS A 239 -19.32 -7.96 -10.62
CA LYS A 239 -17.96 -8.03 -11.15
C LYS A 239 -17.00 -8.52 -10.04
N ILE A 240 -15.97 -9.24 -10.43
CA ILE A 240 -14.93 -9.71 -9.51
C ILE A 240 -13.92 -8.58 -9.34
N VAL A 241 -14.12 -7.73 -8.34
CA VAL A 241 -13.31 -6.52 -8.08
C VAL A 241 -12.36 -6.67 -6.88
N TYR A 242 -12.68 -7.56 -5.93
CA TYR A 242 -11.97 -7.67 -4.66
C TYR A 242 -11.97 -9.10 -4.12
N TRP A 243 -10.80 -9.60 -3.75
CA TRP A 243 -10.62 -10.97 -3.24
C TRP A 243 -11.50 -11.29 -2.03
N GLY A 244 -11.69 -10.31 -1.14
CA GLY A 244 -12.45 -10.52 0.10
C GLY A 244 -13.94 -10.78 -0.15
N PHE A 245 -14.53 -10.26 -1.22
CA PHE A 245 -15.89 -10.60 -1.61
C PHE A 245 -15.98 -12.06 -2.04
N GLU A 246 -15.03 -12.50 -2.86
CA GLU A 246 -14.98 -13.88 -3.34
C GLU A 246 -14.81 -14.88 -2.18
N LYS A 247 -13.88 -14.60 -1.25
CA LYS A 247 -13.68 -15.40 -0.05
C LYS A 247 -14.93 -15.46 0.81
N ASN A 248 -15.59 -14.32 1.05
CA ASN A 248 -16.81 -14.24 1.87
C ASN A 248 -17.99 -14.98 1.24
N ASN A 249 -18.03 -15.06 -0.11
CA ASN A 249 -18.99 -15.83 -0.87
C ASN A 249 -18.66 -17.34 -0.92
N GLY A 250 -17.65 -17.80 -0.15
CA GLY A 250 -17.30 -19.22 -0.01
C GLY A 250 -16.29 -19.74 -1.05
N ASN A 251 -15.76 -18.90 -1.93
CA ASN A 251 -14.73 -19.31 -2.87
C ASN A 251 -13.38 -19.50 -2.13
N LYS A 252 -13.00 -20.74 -1.87
CA LYS A 252 -11.74 -21.08 -1.18
C LYS A 252 -10.51 -20.87 -2.04
N ASP A 253 -10.67 -20.87 -3.37
CA ASP A 253 -9.60 -20.73 -4.36
C ASP A 253 -9.64 -19.35 -5.05
N TRP A 254 -10.14 -18.34 -4.34
CA TRP A 254 -10.23 -16.95 -4.82
C TRP A 254 -8.90 -16.43 -5.38
N MET A 255 -7.75 -16.87 -4.85
CA MET A 255 -6.42 -16.48 -5.32
C MET A 255 -6.11 -17.00 -6.74
N LEU A 256 -6.76 -18.10 -7.14
CA LEU A 256 -6.58 -18.72 -8.46
C LEU A 256 -7.55 -18.19 -9.53
N ILE A 257 -8.41 -17.21 -9.21
CA ILE A 257 -9.29 -16.60 -10.20
C ILE A 257 -8.43 -15.98 -11.31
N PRO A 258 -8.60 -16.39 -12.58
CA PRO A 258 -7.82 -15.87 -13.70
C PRO A 258 -7.97 -14.35 -13.88
N LEU A 259 -6.92 -13.68 -14.33
CA LEU A 259 -6.95 -12.23 -14.58
C LEU A 259 -8.07 -11.84 -15.55
N SER A 260 -8.35 -12.67 -16.55
CA SER A 260 -9.43 -12.45 -17.55
C SER A 260 -10.84 -12.39 -16.94
N LYS A 261 -11.04 -12.94 -15.75
CA LYS A 261 -12.32 -12.90 -15.02
C LYS A 261 -12.42 -11.73 -14.04
N ARG A 262 -11.28 -11.11 -13.68
CA ARG A 262 -11.26 -9.98 -12.74
C ARG A 262 -11.53 -8.68 -13.47
N TRP A 263 -12.35 -7.83 -12.89
CA TRP A 263 -12.41 -6.45 -13.33
C TRP A 263 -11.14 -5.73 -12.88
N MET A 264 -10.52 -5.01 -13.77
CA MET A 264 -9.34 -4.18 -13.50
C MET A 264 -9.47 -2.85 -14.25
N PRO A 265 -8.98 -1.74 -13.70
CA PRO A 265 -8.79 -0.52 -14.47
C PRO A 265 -7.86 -0.78 -15.67
N PRO A 266 -8.01 -0.05 -16.79
CA PRO A 266 -7.05 -0.12 -17.89
C PRO A 266 -5.63 0.18 -17.41
N LYS A 267 -4.64 -0.52 -17.99
CA LYS A 267 -3.23 -0.32 -17.62
C LYS A 267 -2.81 1.16 -17.67
N ALA A 268 -3.25 1.89 -18.69
CA ALA A 268 -2.95 3.32 -18.82
C ALA A 268 -3.46 4.14 -17.63
N VAL A 269 -4.61 3.78 -17.04
CA VAL A 269 -5.14 4.42 -15.82
C VAL A 269 -4.24 4.08 -14.62
N VAL A 270 -3.89 2.82 -14.44
CA VAL A 270 -2.98 2.38 -13.36
C VAL A 270 -1.63 3.08 -13.46
N ASP A 271 -1.04 3.17 -14.66
CA ASP A 271 0.24 3.85 -14.89
C ASP A 271 0.17 5.35 -14.55
N ILE A 272 -0.96 6.01 -14.90
CA ILE A 272 -1.16 7.43 -14.55
C ILE A 272 -1.21 7.61 -13.03
N PHE A 273 -1.90 6.76 -12.30
CA PHE A 273 -1.92 6.80 -10.83
C PHE A 273 -0.52 6.55 -10.26
N TYR A 274 0.19 5.55 -10.77
CA TYR A 274 1.55 5.22 -10.34
C TYR A 274 2.51 6.41 -10.51
N ASP A 275 2.49 7.07 -11.65
CA ASP A 275 3.32 8.25 -11.92
C ASP A 275 3.03 9.42 -10.98
N GLU A 276 1.81 9.50 -10.44
CA GLU A 276 1.39 10.54 -9.50
C GLU A 276 1.55 10.11 -8.02
N GLY A 277 2.21 8.98 -7.77
CA GLY A 277 2.58 8.52 -6.43
C GLY A 277 1.63 7.52 -5.78
N PHE A 278 0.69 6.95 -6.53
CA PHE A 278 -0.25 5.96 -6.01
C PHE A 278 0.18 4.54 -6.36
N ILE A 279 0.15 3.65 -5.39
CA ILE A 279 0.24 2.20 -5.62
C ILE A 279 -1.17 1.63 -5.83
N TRP A 280 -1.26 0.51 -6.53
CA TRP A 280 -2.53 -0.15 -6.87
C TRP A 280 -2.67 -1.52 -6.21
N GLY A 281 -3.82 -1.77 -5.57
CA GLY A 281 -4.11 -3.03 -4.89
C GLY A 281 -4.23 -4.25 -5.81
N GLY A 282 -4.42 -4.05 -7.12
CA GLY A 282 -4.43 -5.14 -8.09
C GLY A 282 -3.08 -5.83 -8.28
N THR A 283 -1.98 -5.24 -7.81
CA THR A 283 -0.63 -5.85 -7.79
C THR A 283 -0.39 -6.73 -6.57
N TRP A 284 -1.29 -6.73 -5.58
CA TRP A 284 -1.11 -7.46 -4.35
C TRP A 284 -1.49 -8.95 -4.49
N ALA A 285 -0.86 -9.81 -3.70
CA ALA A 285 -1.25 -11.23 -3.63
C ALA A 285 -2.70 -11.40 -3.13
N VAL A 286 -3.13 -10.54 -2.21
CA VAL A 286 -4.52 -10.35 -1.78
C VAL A 286 -5.11 -9.16 -2.55
N TRP A 287 -5.41 -9.39 -3.83
CA TRP A 287 -5.72 -8.35 -4.81
C TRP A 287 -6.99 -7.55 -4.48
N ASP A 288 -6.88 -6.24 -4.65
CA ASP A 288 -7.99 -5.30 -4.52
C ASP A 288 -7.97 -4.35 -5.75
N ASN A 289 -8.70 -4.75 -6.78
CA ASN A 289 -8.56 -4.11 -8.09
C ASN A 289 -9.21 -2.72 -8.17
N MET A 290 -10.06 -2.36 -7.22
CA MET A 290 -10.66 -1.03 -7.15
C MET A 290 -9.82 -0.04 -6.35
N HIS A 291 -8.82 -0.51 -5.58
CA HIS A 291 -8.14 0.21 -4.52
C HIS A 291 -6.80 0.80 -4.94
N PHE A 292 -6.61 2.09 -4.68
CA PHE A 292 -5.35 2.82 -4.83
C PHE A 292 -4.96 3.48 -3.52
N GLU A 293 -3.67 3.48 -3.16
CA GLU A 293 -3.13 4.15 -1.97
C GLU A 293 -1.99 5.11 -2.36
N TYR A 294 -1.97 6.31 -1.78
CA TYR A 294 -0.90 7.27 -2.02
C TYR A 294 0.34 6.92 -1.20
N HIS A 295 1.31 6.28 -1.84
CA HIS A 295 2.56 5.81 -1.26
C HIS A 295 3.76 6.12 -2.16
N PRO A 296 4.08 7.43 -2.39
CA PRO A 296 5.19 7.82 -3.25
C PRO A 296 6.53 7.31 -2.73
N GLU A 297 6.67 7.09 -1.41
CA GLU A 297 7.88 6.55 -0.79
C GLU A 297 8.19 5.11 -1.23
N LEU A 298 7.17 4.27 -1.46
CA LEU A 298 7.36 2.92 -1.96
C LEU A 298 7.82 2.94 -3.42
N ILE A 299 7.24 3.83 -4.23
CA ILE A 299 7.61 4.04 -5.63
C ILE A 299 9.03 4.59 -5.75
N GLU A 300 9.38 5.56 -4.92
CA GLU A 300 10.72 6.13 -4.91
C GLU A 300 11.76 5.10 -4.45
N ALA A 301 11.46 4.34 -3.39
CA ALA A 301 12.33 3.30 -2.88
C ALA A 301 12.61 2.21 -3.91
N SER A 302 11.64 1.87 -4.78
CA SER A 302 11.81 0.85 -5.82
C SER A 302 12.87 1.22 -6.88
N LYS A 303 13.26 2.51 -6.97
CA LYS A 303 14.31 2.99 -7.87
C LYS A 303 15.72 2.73 -7.35
N TYR A 304 15.86 2.42 -6.06
CA TYR A 304 17.15 2.06 -5.48
C TYR A 304 17.49 0.61 -5.83
N LYS A 305 18.74 0.38 -6.23
CA LYS A 305 19.23 -0.98 -6.42
C LYS A 305 19.39 -1.61 -5.02
N TYR A 306 18.55 -2.55 -4.72
CA TYR A 306 18.69 -3.34 -3.50
C TYR A 306 19.94 -4.22 -3.61
N ARG A 307 20.84 -4.09 -2.65
CA ARG A 307 22.06 -4.87 -2.56
C ARG A 307 21.83 -6.21 -1.87
#